data_6258f15f1d3eff08c0b681ff6bdd7bf3
#
_entry.id   6258f15f1d3eff08c0b681ff6bdd7bf3
#
_cell.length_a   1.000
_cell.length_b   1.000
_cell.length_c   1.000
_cell.angle_alpha   90.00
_cell.angle_beta   90.00
_cell.angle_gamma   90.00
#
_symmetry.space_group_name_H-M   'P 1'
#
loop_
_entity.id
_entity.type
_entity.pdbx_description
1 polymer ?
#
loop_
_entity_poly.entity_id
_entity_poly.type
_entity_poly.pdbx_seq_one_letter_code
_entity_poly.pdbx_strand_id
1 'polypeptide(L)'
;VQLVMLSLLLASIYSWYLIAKLYMSYKKAQADDEHFQKIFWSGAELNTLYNNAQLNSKRTGLEDIFYQGIGEFFKLKKFQATTQQTIDGTERILRVGLSRDQGLLEKGLGALASIGSVAPYIGLFGTVWGIMNAFIGLADVDQVTLATVAPGIAEALIATAIGLFAAIPAVLAFNHYTAKGETVYSDRALFAEEMVALLQRQTVSSTQEND
;
A
#
# COMPACT_ATOMS: atom_id res chain seq x y z
N VAL A 1 -20.66 -11.90 -24.45
CA VAL A 1 -21.00 -11.46 -23.09
C VAL A 1 -20.29 -12.34 -22.06
N GLN A 2 -20.34 -13.69 -22.21
CA GLN A 2 -19.77 -14.63 -21.24
C GLN A 2 -18.27 -14.42 -20.95
N LEU A 3 -17.44 -14.12 -21.95
CA LEU A 3 -16.02 -13.81 -21.76
C LEU A 3 -15.82 -12.52 -20.94
N VAL A 4 -16.69 -11.53 -21.15
CA VAL A 4 -16.66 -10.27 -20.38
C VAL A 4 -17.03 -10.55 -18.92
N MET A 5 -18.09 -11.33 -18.67
CA MET A 5 -18.49 -11.71 -17.31
C MET A 5 -17.39 -12.51 -16.61
N LEU A 6 -16.74 -13.45 -17.30
CA LEU A 6 -15.64 -14.23 -16.75
C LEU A 6 -14.44 -13.34 -16.37
N SER A 7 -14.05 -12.39 -17.23
CA SER A 7 -12.96 -11.47 -16.95
C SER A 7 -13.25 -10.57 -15.73
N LEU A 8 -14.49 -10.09 -15.60
CA LEU A 8 -14.93 -9.29 -14.45
C LEU A 8 -14.97 -10.12 -13.17
N LEU A 9 -15.37 -11.38 -13.24
CA LEU A 9 -15.39 -12.28 -12.09
C LEU A 9 -13.94 -12.53 -11.59
N LEU A 10 -13.02 -12.80 -12.50
CA LEU A 10 -11.59 -12.95 -12.15
C LEU A 10 -11.01 -11.66 -11.55
N ALA A 11 -11.34 -10.50 -12.11
CA ALA A 11 -10.94 -9.21 -11.56
C ALA A 11 -11.51 -8.99 -10.15
N SER A 12 -12.75 -9.39 -9.91
CA SER A 12 -13.39 -9.33 -8.58
C SER A 12 -12.67 -10.21 -7.57
N ILE A 13 -12.40 -11.47 -7.91
CA ILE A 13 -11.66 -12.40 -7.02
C ILE A 13 -10.27 -11.84 -6.70
N TYR A 14 -9.56 -11.32 -7.70
CA TYR A 14 -8.24 -10.70 -7.52
C TYR A 14 -8.31 -9.46 -6.63
N SER A 15 -9.35 -8.63 -6.79
CA SER A 15 -9.59 -7.47 -5.92
C SER A 15 -9.76 -7.89 -4.45
N TRP A 16 -10.58 -8.88 -4.16
CA TRP A 16 -10.75 -9.40 -2.80
C TRP A 16 -9.46 -9.99 -2.21
N TYR A 17 -8.68 -10.68 -3.02
CA TYR A 17 -7.35 -11.15 -2.60
C TYR A 17 -6.44 -9.98 -2.19
N LEU A 18 -6.40 -8.90 -3.01
CA LEU A 18 -5.60 -7.70 -2.70
C LEU A 18 -6.08 -6.99 -1.43
N ILE A 19 -7.40 -6.88 -1.25
CA ILE A 19 -8.01 -6.29 -0.05
C ILE A 19 -7.59 -7.05 1.20
N ALA A 20 -7.71 -8.38 1.18
CA ALA A 20 -7.28 -9.22 2.30
C ALA A 20 -5.78 -9.11 2.59
N LYS A 21 -4.96 -9.08 1.54
CA LYS A 21 -3.51 -8.90 1.66
C LYS A 21 -3.14 -7.55 2.28
N LEU A 22 -3.75 -6.46 1.81
CA LEU A 22 -3.53 -5.11 2.34
C LEU A 22 -3.97 -5.03 3.81
N TYR A 23 -5.14 -5.58 4.15
CA TYR A 23 -5.60 -5.65 5.53
C TYR A 23 -4.57 -6.29 6.46
N MET A 24 -4.06 -7.47 6.09
CA MET A 24 -3.05 -8.16 6.88
C MET A 24 -1.73 -7.39 6.96
N SER A 25 -1.29 -6.79 5.84
CA SER A 25 -0.05 -6.02 5.77
C SER A 25 -0.10 -4.79 6.68
N TYR A 26 -1.16 -3.98 6.58
CA TYR A 26 -1.32 -2.77 7.41
C TYR A 26 -1.52 -3.09 8.89
N LYS A 27 -2.30 -4.13 9.20
CA LYS A 27 -2.48 -4.58 10.59
C LYS A 27 -1.16 -5.02 11.22
N LYS A 28 -0.36 -5.77 10.47
CA LYS A 28 0.97 -6.20 10.92
C LYS A 28 1.90 -5.01 11.08
N ALA A 29 1.96 -4.11 10.09
CA ALA A 29 2.84 -2.94 10.11
C ALA A 29 2.56 -2.07 11.35
N GLN A 30 1.29 -1.79 11.67
CA GLN A 30 0.93 -1.03 12.86
C GLN A 30 1.34 -1.73 14.15
N ALA A 31 1.10 -3.04 14.27
CA ALA A 31 1.48 -3.80 15.46
C ALA A 31 3.00 -3.83 15.67
N ASP A 32 3.77 -4.02 14.59
CA ASP A 32 5.23 -4.03 14.61
C ASP A 32 5.77 -2.64 15.01
N ASP A 33 5.20 -1.56 14.45
CA ASP A 33 5.58 -0.18 14.76
C ASP A 33 5.28 0.20 16.21
N GLU A 34 4.08 -0.12 16.71
CA GLU A 34 3.71 0.12 18.12
C GLU A 34 4.64 -0.64 19.09
N HIS A 35 4.97 -1.88 18.75
CA HIS A 35 5.89 -2.68 19.54
C HIS A 35 7.27 -2.06 19.59
N PHE A 36 7.81 -1.66 18.43
CA PHE A 36 9.12 -1.04 18.33
C PHE A 36 9.18 0.32 19.05
N GLN A 37 8.18 1.17 18.89
CA GLN A 37 8.09 2.46 19.59
C GLN A 37 8.10 2.29 21.11
N LYS A 38 7.35 1.32 21.65
CA LYS A 38 7.35 1.03 23.10
C LYS A 38 8.74 0.66 23.62
N ILE A 39 9.49 -0.14 22.86
CA ILE A 39 10.85 -0.52 23.24
C ILE A 39 11.80 0.68 23.12
N PHE A 40 11.71 1.45 22.03
CA PHE A 40 12.55 2.62 21.81
C PHE A 40 12.37 3.67 22.94
N TRP A 41 11.13 4.00 23.28
CA TRP A 41 10.82 4.99 24.32
C TRP A 41 10.92 4.47 25.76
N SER A 42 11.20 3.18 25.97
CA SER A 42 11.45 2.64 27.31
C SER A 42 12.81 3.04 27.91
N GLY A 43 13.63 3.77 27.14
CA GLY A 43 14.99 4.18 27.57
C GLY A 43 16.05 3.11 27.28
N ALA A 44 15.77 2.16 26.38
CA ALA A 44 16.75 1.17 25.97
C ALA A 44 17.95 1.84 25.27
N GLU A 45 19.15 1.35 25.53
CA GLU A 45 20.39 1.86 24.94
C GLU A 45 20.37 1.67 23.41
N LEU A 46 20.71 2.73 22.65
CA LEU A 46 20.69 2.71 21.18
C LEU A 46 21.56 1.59 20.57
N ASN A 47 22.73 1.31 21.19
CA ASN A 47 23.61 0.23 20.72
C ASN A 47 22.94 -1.14 20.88
N THR A 48 22.26 -1.36 21.99
CA THR A 48 21.54 -2.61 22.25
C THR A 48 20.37 -2.79 21.26
N LEU A 49 19.60 -1.73 21.03
CA LEU A 49 18.52 -1.74 20.02
C LEU A 49 19.05 -2.00 18.61
N TYR A 50 20.15 -1.37 18.23
CA TYR A 50 20.80 -1.57 16.93
C TYR A 50 21.26 -3.02 16.75
N ASN A 51 21.92 -3.60 17.75
CA ASN A 51 22.39 -4.98 17.71
C ASN A 51 21.20 -5.97 17.61
N ASN A 52 20.13 -5.73 18.36
CA ASN A 52 18.92 -6.56 18.29
C ASN A 52 18.26 -6.47 16.89
N ALA A 53 18.14 -5.25 16.35
CA ALA A 53 17.65 -5.04 15.00
C ALA A 53 18.55 -5.71 13.96
N GLN A 54 19.87 -5.72 14.14
CA GLN A 54 20.81 -6.40 13.26
C GLN A 54 20.57 -7.91 13.17
N LEU A 55 20.19 -8.55 14.28
CA LEU A 55 19.89 -9.99 14.34
C LEU A 55 18.54 -10.33 13.68
N ASN A 56 17.62 -9.38 13.59
CA ASN A 56 16.32 -9.58 12.96
C ASN A 56 16.41 -9.46 11.44
N SER A 57 16.57 -10.59 10.74
CA SER A 57 16.62 -10.61 9.27
C SER A 57 15.30 -10.23 8.57
N LYS A 58 14.19 -10.16 9.31
CA LYS A 58 12.86 -9.85 8.80
C LYS A 58 12.35 -8.47 9.24
N ARG A 59 13.29 -7.53 9.49
CA ARG A 59 12.96 -6.14 9.83
C ARG A 59 11.99 -5.53 8.83
N THR A 60 11.02 -4.80 9.31
CA THR A 60 10.07 -4.02 8.53
C THR A 60 9.68 -2.76 9.30
N GLY A 61 9.17 -1.76 8.60
CA GLY A 61 8.63 -0.57 9.24
C GLY A 61 9.66 0.23 10.04
N LEU A 62 9.27 0.68 11.21
CA LEU A 62 10.12 1.51 12.06
C LEU A 62 11.43 0.85 12.48
N GLU A 63 11.43 -0.45 12.73
CA GLU A 63 12.67 -1.17 13.10
C GLU A 63 13.71 -1.12 11.98
N ASP A 64 13.30 -1.28 10.73
CA ASP A 64 14.22 -1.22 9.59
C ASP A 64 14.68 0.21 9.31
N ILE A 65 13.80 1.19 9.41
CA ILE A 65 14.12 2.63 9.29
C ILE A 65 15.14 3.03 10.36
N PHE A 66 14.90 2.65 11.62
CA PHE A 66 15.81 2.85 12.74
C PHE A 66 17.18 2.22 12.48
N TYR A 67 17.21 0.95 12.08
CA TYR A 67 18.45 0.22 11.81
C TYR A 67 19.29 0.90 10.73
N GLN A 68 18.68 1.33 9.64
CA GLN A 68 19.35 2.04 8.56
C GLN A 68 19.89 3.41 9.03
N GLY A 69 19.07 4.19 9.75
CA GLY A 69 19.45 5.50 10.26
C GLY A 69 20.59 5.44 11.27
N ILE A 70 20.47 4.59 12.29
CA ILE A 70 21.53 4.41 13.32
C ILE A 70 22.80 3.81 12.71
N GLY A 71 22.64 2.87 11.77
CA GLY A 71 23.81 2.31 11.05
C GLY A 71 24.63 3.36 10.32
N GLU A 72 23.97 4.29 9.62
CA GLU A 72 24.65 5.39 8.94
C GLU A 72 25.24 6.39 9.96
N PHE A 73 24.54 6.71 11.03
CA PHE A 73 25.04 7.55 12.10
C PHE A 73 26.35 7.00 12.70
N PHE A 74 26.39 5.71 13.07
CA PHE A 74 27.60 5.09 13.62
C PHE A 74 28.74 5.03 12.59
N LYS A 75 28.41 4.77 11.34
CA LYS A 75 29.37 4.74 10.24
C LYS A 75 30.03 6.12 10.05
N LEU A 76 29.24 7.19 9.96
CA LEU A 76 29.77 8.56 9.79
C LEU A 76 30.59 9.01 11.01
N LYS A 77 30.17 8.68 12.23
CA LYS A 77 30.99 8.90 13.44
C LYS A 77 32.34 8.19 13.36
N LYS A 78 32.35 6.94 12.90
CA LYS A 78 33.61 6.17 12.73
C LYS A 78 34.56 6.81 11.70
N PHE A 79 34.01 7.44 10.67
CA PHE A 79 34.79 8.18 9.67
C PHE A 79 35.17 9.61 10.09
N GLN A 80 34.94 9.99 11.34
CA GLN A 80 35.21 11.32 11.88
C GLN A 80 34.54 12.46 11.07
N ALA A 81 33.37 12.20 10.51
CA ALA A 81 32.57 13.24 9.86
C ALA A 81 32.17 14.32 10.88
N THR A 82 31.97 15.54 10.43
CA THR A 82 31.49 16.62 11.30
C THR A 82 30.09 16.28 11.83
N THR A 83 29.72 16.88 12.96
CA THR A 83 28.37 16.71 13.52
C THR A 83 27.29 16.98 12.49
N GLN A 84 27.42 18.08 11.73
CA GLN A 84 26.46 18.44 10.68
C GLN A 84 26.39 17.37 9.58
N GLN A 85 27.53 16.92 9.08
CA GLN A 85 27.59 15.85 8.05
C GLN A 85 26.98 14.54 8.53
N THR A 86 27.15 14.22 9.82
CA THR A 86 26.60 13.00 10.43
C THR A 86 25.07 13.08 10.50
N ILE A 87 24.55 14.21 10.93
CA ILE A 87 23.10 14.43 11.00
C ILE A 87 22.47 14.45 9.60
N ASP A 88 22.99 15.24 8.66
CA ASP A 88 22.48 15.35 7.30
C ASP A 88 22.51 14.00 6.57
N GLY A 89 23.58 13.21 6.78
CA GLY A 89 23.70 11.86 6.23
C GLY A 89 22.65 10.91 6.80
N THR A 90 22.44 10.96 8.11
CA THR A 90 21.41 10.16 8.79
C THR A 90 20.01 10.51 8.32
N GLU A 91 19.65 11.80 8.25
CA GLU A 91 18.35 12.26 7.73
C GLU A 91 18.10 11.77 6.29
N ARG A 92 19.13 11.83 5.46
CA ARG A 92 19.02 11.37 4.06
C ARG A 92 18.68 9.88 3.99
N ILE A 93 19.33 9.04 4.79
CA ILE A 93 19.07 7.60 4.82
C ILE A 93 17.68 7.30 5.39
N LEU A 94 17.28 8.00 6.44
CA LEU A 94 15.92 7.88 6.99
C LEU A 94 14.85 8.21 5.96
N ARG A 95 15.01 9.30 5.20
CA ARG A 95 14.09 9.70 4.14
C ARG A 95 14.00 8.63 3.04
N VAL A 96 15.14 8.04 2.65
CA VAL A 96 15.18 6.93 1.68
C VAL A 96 14.48 5.71 2.24
N GLY A 97 14.70 5.37 3.52
CA GLY A 97 14.03 4.25 4.21
C GLY A 97 12.51 4.43 4.23
N LEU A 98 12.04 5.61 4.64
CA LEU A 98 10.61 5.97 4.65
C LEU A 98 9.96 5.82 3.28
N SER A 99 10.57 6.37 2.24
CA SER A 99 10.03 6.29 0.87
C SER A 99 9.99 4.85 0.34
N ARG A 100 11.01 4.04 0.65
CA ARG A 100 11.05 2.63 0.25
C ARG A 100 9.95 1.83 0.95
N ASP A 101 9.78 2.06 2.24
CA ASP A 101 8.79 1.34 3.04
C ASP A 101 7.36 1.71 2.65
N GLN A 102 7.09 2.99 2.36
CA GLN A 102 5.82 3.43 1.79
C GLN A 102 5.48 2.68 0.51
N GLY A 103 6.43 2.59 -0.44
CA GLY A 103 6.24 1.84 -1.67
C GLY A 103 5.95 0.35 -1.46
N LEU A 104 6.43 -0.26 -0.37
CA LEU A 104 6.10 -1.64 -0.01
C LEU A 104 4.68 -1.76 0.54
N LEU A 105 4.23 -0.84 1.37
CA LEU A 105 2.87 -0.81 1.93
C LEU A 105 1.80 -0.56 0.86
N GLU A 106 2.09 0.32 -0.09
CA GLU A 106 1.18 0.68 -1.19
C GLU A 106 1.08 -0.38 -2.30
N LYS A 107 1.88 -1.45 -2.19
CA LYS A 107 1.93 -2.49 -3.22
C LYS A 107 0.58 -3.20 -3.39
N GLY A 108 -0.04 -2.98 -4.52
CA GLY A 108 -1.36 -3.51 -4.88
C GLY A 108 -2.46 -2.45 -4.97
N LEU A 109 -2.26 -1.24 -4.42
CA LEU A 109 -3.23 -0.14 -4.52
C LEU A 109 -3.50 0.25 -5.98
N GLY A 110 -2.47 0.34 -6.82
CA GLY A 110 -2.63 0.64 -8.23
C GLY A 110 -3.52 -0.35 -8.98
N ALA A 111 -3.46 -1.64 -8.63
CA ALA A 111 -4.34 -2.64 -9.22
C ALA A 111 -5.81 -2.46 -8.76
N LEU A 112 -6.05 -2.14 -7.47
CA LEU A 112 -7.40 -1.83 -6.98
C LEU A 112 -7.96 -0.57 -7.66
N ALA A 113 -7.15 0.48 -7.84
CA ALA A 113 -7.55 1.68 -8.57
C ALA A 113 -7.94 1.35 -10.02
N SER A 114 -7.15 0.51 -10.69
CA SER A 114 -7.42 0.09 -12.07
C SER A 114 -8.72 -0.74 -12.17
N ILE A 115 -8.93 -1.70 -11.28
CA ILE A 115 -10.17 -2.49 -11.26
C ILE A 115 -11.37 -1.57 -10.98
N GLY A 116 -11.26 -0.70 -9.98
CA GLY A 116 -12.32 0.23 -9.62
C GLY A 116 -12.73 1.18 -10.73
N SER A 117 -11.76 1.68 -11.49
CA SER A 117 -12.02 2.61 -12.60
C SER A 117 -12.43 1.93 -13.90
N VAL A 118 -11.93 0.74 -14.21
CA VAL A 118 -12.11 0.09 -15.52
C VAL A 118 -13.25 -0.93 -15.54
N ALA A 119 -13.49 -1.66 -14.42
CA ALA A 119 -14.50 -2.72 -14.40
C ALA A 119 -15.94 -2.25 -14.77
N PRO A 120 -16.40 -1.04 -14.38
CA PRO A 120 -17.71 -0.56 -14.81
C PRO A 120 -17.81 -0.39 -16.33
N TYR A 121 -16.75 0.08 -16.97
CA TYR A 121 -16.71 0.26 -18.43
C TYR A 121 -16.67 -1.07 -19.18
N ILE A 122 -15.96 -2.07 -18.64
CA ILE A 122 -15.99 -3.44 -19.17
C ILE A 122 -17.39 -4.02 -19.05
N GLY A 123 -18.06 -3.81 -17.92
CA GLY A 123 -19.45 -4.20 -17.74
C GLY A 123 -20.40 -3.52 -18.73
N LEU A 124 -20.25 -2.21 -18.91
CA LEU A 124 -21.02 -1.44 -19.89
C LEU A 124 -20.78 -1.94 -21.33
N PHE A 125 -19.52 -2.21 -21.68
CA PHE A 125 -19.20 -2.84 -22.97
C PHE A 125 -19.91 -4.17 -23.15
N GLY A 126 -19.95 -5.02 -22.10
CA GLY A 126 -20.70 -6.27 -22.12
C GLY A 126 -22.19 -6.08 -22.39
N THR A 127 -22.78 -5.02 -21.79
CA THR A 127 -24.20 -4.69 -22.03
C THR A 127 -24.46 -4.26 -23.47
N VAL A 128 -23.66 -3.32 -23.98
CA VAL A 128 -23.81 -2.84 -25.36
C VAL A 128 -23.66 -3.99 -26.36
N TRP A 129 -22.62 -4.80 -26.18
CA TRP A 129 -22.38 -5.97 -27.04
C TRP A 129 -23.50 -7.01 -26.95
N GLY A 130 -24.00 -7.29 -25.76
CA GLY A 130 -25.07 -8.26 -25.56
C GLY A 130 -26.41 -7.82 -26.17
N ILE A 131 -26.79 -6.56 -25.98
CA ILE A 131 -28.00 -5.99 -26.57
C ILE A 131 -27.88 -5.97 -28.10
N MET A 132 -26.73 -5.56 -28.63
CA MET A 132 -26.47 -5.59 -30.05
C MET A 132 -26.68 -7.01 -30.64
N ASN A 133 -26.10 -8.02 -30.01
CA ASN A 133 -26.26 -9.41 -30.46
C ASN A 133 -27.72 -9.89 -30.38
N ALA A 134 -28.47 -9.49 -29.32
CA ALA A 134 -29.88 -9.82 -29.18
C ALA A 134 -30.74 -9.25 -30.34
N PHE A 135 -30.42 -8.02 -30.78
CA PHE A 135 -31.10 -7.40 -31.94
C PHE A 135 -30.67 -7.98 -33.26
N ILE A 136 -29.37 -8.30 -33.45
CA ILE A 136 -28.89 -8.96 -34.68
C ILE A 136 -29.60 -10.30 -34.89
N GLY A 137 -29.79 -11.06 -33.81
CA GLY A 137 -30.51 -12.35 -33.87
C GLY A 137 -31.99 -12.26 -34.24
N LEU A 138 -32.56 -11.04 -34.33
CA LEU A 138 -33.93 -10.85 -34.81
C LEU A 138 -34.00 -10.80 -36.35
N ALA A 139 -32.89 -10.55 -37.02
CA ALA A 139 -32.88 -10.41 -38.47
C ALA A 139 -33.33 -11.68 -39.23
N ASP A 140 -33.21 -12.86 -38.58
CA ASP A 140 -33.51 -14.18 -39.17
C ASP A 140 -34.81 -14.78 -38.62
N VAL A 141 -35.66 -13.98 -37.91
CA VAL A 141 -36.88 -14.49 -37.23
C VAL A 141 -38.15 -13.91 -37.89
N ASP A 142 -39.01 -14.76 -38.40
CA ASP A 142 -40.28 -14.36 -39.07
C ASP A 142 -41.28 -13.69 -38.13
N GLN A 143 -41.28 -14.05 -36.83
CA GLN A 143 -42.15 -13.43 -35.82
C GLN A 143 -41.31 -12.94 -34.61
N VAL A 144 -41.13 -11.63 -34.53
CA VAL A 144 -40.43 -10.98 -33.45
C VAL A 144 -41.34 -10.85 -32.23
N THR A 145 -40.98 -11.51 -31.13
CA THR A 145 -41.65 -11.40 -29.84
C THR A 145 -40.66 -10.90 -28.78
N LEU A 146 -41.17 -10.27 -27.73
CA LEU A 146 -40.36 -9.85 -26.59
C LEU A 146 -39.61 -11.04 -25.95
N ALA A 147 -40.24 -12.21 -25.96
CA ALA A 147 -39.65 -13.43 -25.44
C ALA A 147 -38.38 -13.87 -26.18
N THR A 148 -38.20 -13.47 -27.45
CA THR A 148 -37.01 -13.79 -28.26
C THR A 148 -35.78 -13.00 -27.82
N VAL A 149 -35.94 -11.75 -27.38
CA VAL A 149 -34.80 -10.85 -27.03
C VAL A 149 -34.57 -10.72 -25.52
N ALA A 150 -35.59 -10.97 -24.70
CA ALA A 150 -35.52 -10.77 -23.26
C ALA A 150 -34.34 -11.52 -22.58
N PRO A 151 -34.01 -12.79 -22.95
CA PRO A 151 -32.87 -13.49 -22.34
C PRO A 151 -31.52 -12.82 -22.66
N GLY A 152 -31.33 -12.38 -23.91
CA GLY A 152 -30.09 -11.71 -24.32
C GLY A 152 -29.88 -10.34 -23.66
N ILE A 153 -30.98 -9.60 -23.49
CA ILE A 153 -30.95 -8.32 -22.77
C ILE A 153 -30.67 -8.56 -21.27
N ALA A 154 -31.30 -9.56 -20.66
CA ALA A 154 -31.07 -9.89 -19.26
C ALA A 154 -29.59 -10.30 -19.01
N GLU A 155 -29.01 -11.14 -19.87
CA GLU A 155 -27.61 -11.53 -19.80
C GLU A 155 -26.69 -10.30 -19.96
N ALA A 156 -27.02 -9.37 -20.84
CA ALA A 156 -26.28 -8.14 -21.00
C ALA A 156 -26.28 -7.28 -19.73
N LEU A 157 -27.44 -7.08 -19.10
CA LEU A 157 -27.57 -6.30 -17.86
C LEU A 157 -26.80 -6.92 -16.70
N ILE A 158 -26.72 -8.26 -16.61
CA ILE A 158 -25.91 -8.97 -15.62
C ILE A 158 -24.43 -8.60 -15.76
N ALA A 159 -23.91 -8.43 -16.99
CA ALA A 159 -22.51 -8.02 -17.17
C ALA A 159 -22.19 -6.66 -16.52
N THR A 160 -23.09 -5.69 -16.64
CA THR A 160 -22.91 -4.39 -15.93
C THR A 160 -22.99 -4.54 -14.43
N ALA A 161 -23.94 -5.35 -13.93
CA ALA A 161 -24.07 -5.60 -12.49
C ALA A 161 -22.78 -6.23 -11.90
N ILE A 162 -22.18 -7.21 -12.61
CA ILE A 162 -20.90 -7.82 -12.21
C ILE A 162 -19.78 -6.80 -12.25
N GLY A 163 -19.73 -5.93 -13.27
CA GLY A 163 -18.75 -4.86 -13.37
C GLY A 163 -18.77 -3.90 -12.19
N LEU A 164 -19.97 -3.47 -11.78
CA LEU A 164 -20.18 -2.63 -10.60
C LEU A 164 -19.84 -3.37 -9.30
N PHE A 165 -20.23 -4.64 -9.20
CA PHE A 165 -19.92 -5.47 -8.03
C PHE A 165 -18.40 -5.65 -7.84
N ALA A 166 -17.62 -5.75 -8.91
CA ALA A 166 -16.17 -5.80 -8.86
C ALA A 166 -15.55 -4.44 -8.50
N ALA A 167 -16.09 -3.34 -9.05
CA ALA A 167 -15.53 -2.01 -8.92
C ALA A 167 -15.73 -1.39 -7.53
N ILE A 168 -16.92 -1.50 -6.95
CA ILE A 168 -17.27 -0.80 -5.71
C ILE A 168 -16.34 -1.18 -4.55
N PRO A 169 -16.14 -2.46 -4.23
CA PRO A 169 -15.20 -2.84 -3.16
C PRO A 169 -13.76 -2.41 -3.46
N ALA A 170 -13.34 -2.46 -4.73
CA ALA A 170 -11.99 -2.06 -5.14
C ALA A 170 -11.72 -0.58 -4.89
N VAL A 171 -12.67 0.31 -5.26
CA VAL A 171 -12.56 1.76 -5.01
C VAL A 171 -12.58 2.07 -3.52
N LEU A 172 -13.49 1.47 -2.77
CA LEU A 172 -13.58 1.68 -1.33
C LEU A 172 -12.28 1.27 -0.63
N ALA A 173 -11.75 0.11 -0.99
CA ALA A 173 -10.49 -0.38 -0.43
C ALA A 173 -9.30 0.50 -0.86
N PHE A 174 -9.21 0.89 -2.12
CA PHE A 174 -8.19 1.81 -2.61
C PHE A 174 -8.17 3.09 -1.79
N ASN A 175 -9.29 3.78 -1.66
CA ASN A 175 -9.38 5.04 -0.92
C ASN A 175 -9.02 4.85 0.56
N HIS A 176 -9.53 3.79 1.19
CA HIS A 176 -9.26 3.48 2.60
C HIS A 176 -7.76 3.24 2.85
N TYR A 177 -7.12 2.39 2.04
CA TYR A 177 -5.72 2.04 2.26
C TYR A 177 -4.75 3.12 1.80
N THR A 178 -5.12 3.97 0.84
CA THR A 178 -4.35 5.17 0.50
C THR A 178 -4.29 6.12 1.70
N ALA A 179 -5.43 6.49 2.27
CA ALA A 179 -5.48 7.34 3.46
C ALA A 179 -4.74 6.71 4.66
N LYS A 180 -4.89 5.40 4.85
CA LYS A 180 -4.19 4.68 5.91
C LYS A 180 -2.68 4.64 5.69
N GLY A 181 -2.23 4.52 4.44
CA GLY A 181 -0.81 4.58 4.06
C GLY A 181 -0.18 5.93 4.37
N GLU A 182 -0.88 7.01 4.08
CA GLU A 182 -0.45 8.37 4.43
C GLU A 182 -0.31 8.56 5.94
N THR A 183 -1.25 8.03 6.73
CA THR A 183 -1.17 8.07 8.20
C THR A 183 0.06 7.33 8.71
N VAL A 184 0.28 6.07 8.27
CA VAL A 184 1.44 5.28 8.68
C VAL A 184 2.75 5.95 8.27
N TYR A 185 2.81 6.53 7.07
CA TYR A 185 3.98 7.29 6.62
C TYR A 185 4.24 8.51 7.52
N SER A 186 3.21 9.28 7.85
CA SER A 186 3.33 10.46 8.70
C SER A 186 3.83 10.09 10.11
N ASP A 187 3.28 9.03 10.71
CA ASP A 187 3.69 8.56 12.05
C ASP A 187 5.16 8.13 12.06
N ARG A 188 5.60 7.42 11.01
CA ARG A 188 7.00 6.99 10.85
C ARG A 188 7.94 8.15 10.57
N ALA A 189 7.50 9.16 9.80
CA ALA A 189 8.27 10.36 9.54
C ALA A 189 8.48 11.15 10.82
N LEU A 190 7.43 11.31 11.65
CA LEU A 190 7.53 11.96 12.94
C LEU A 190 8.54 11.23 13.86
N PHE A 191 8.46 9.91 13.94
CA PHE A 191 9.43 9.11 14.70
C PHE A 191 10.87 9.32 14.20
N ALA A 192 11.08 9.39 12.87
CA ALA A 192 12.41 9.64 12.31
C ALA A 192 12.94 11.02 12.67
N GLU A 193 12.10 12.06 12.69
CA GLU A 193 12.47 13.42 13.13
C GLU A 193 12.82 13.45 14.61
N GLU A 194 12.01 12.80 15.47
CA GLU A 194 12.29 12.67 16.91
C GLU A 194 13.62 11.96 17.18
N MET A 195 13.90 10.89 16.43
CA MET A 195 15.17 10.18 16.53
C MET A 195 16.35 11.06 16.14
N VAL A 196 16.25 11.83 15.07
CA VAL A 196 17.30 12.78 14.65
C VAL A 196 17.53 13.83 15.74
N ALA A 197 16.47 14.38 16.33
CA ALA A 197 16.60 15.34 17.43
C ALA A 197 17.33 14.75 18.66
N LEU A 198 17.09 13.46 18.98
CA LEU A 198 17.82 12.75 20.04
C LEU A 198 19.31 12.60 19.70
N LEU A 199 19.62 12.21 18.46
CA LEU A 199 21.01 12.05 18.01
C LEU A 199 21.78 13.37 18.01
N GLN A 200 21.13 14.47 17.63
CA GLN A 200 21.71 15.82 17.70
C GLN A 200 22.08 16.20 19.14
N ARG A 201 21.19 15.96 20.11
CA ARG A 201 21.46 16.24 21.54
C ARG A 201 22.65 15.42 22.05
N GLN A 202 22.72 14.14 21.70
CA GLN A 202 23.85 13.28 22.11
C GLN A 202 25.19 13.72 21.53
N THR A 203 25.21 14.23 20.30
CA THR A 203 26.46 14.72 19.68
C THR A 203 26.93 16.02 20.31
N VAL A 204 26.01 16.93 20.66
CA VAL A 204 26.36 18.20 21.33
C VAL A 204 26.90 17.95 22.73
N SER A 205 26.26 17.07 23.50
CA SER A 205 26.70 16.73 24.87
C SER A 205 28.09 16.11 24.88
N SER A 206 28.40 15.21 23.94
CA SER A 206 29.72 14.56 23.85
C SER A 206 30.84 15.51 23.40
N THR A 207 30.54 16.64 22.77
CA THR A 207 31.52 17.67 22.38
C THR A 207 31.85 18.55 23.59
N GLN A 208 30.89 18.83 24.48
CA GLN A 208 31.11 19.64 25.69
C GLN A 208 31.87 18.95 26.81
N GLU A 209 31.87 17.59 26.85
CA GLU A 209 32.67 16.83 27.84
C GLU A 209 34.13 16.65 27.46
N ASN A 210 34.52 16.94 26.20
CA ASN A 210 35.89 16.80 25.71
C ASN A 210 36.67 18.13 25.56
N ASP A 211 36.02 19.27 25.86
CA ASP A 211 36.63 20.61 25.99
C ASP A 211 36.83 20.99 27.48
#